data_b80040da9481c22260e5a3cb1cf2bc93
#
_entry.id   b80040da9481c22260e5a3cb1cf2bc93
#
_cell.length_a   1.000
_cell.length_b   1.000
_cell.length_c   1.000
_cell.angle_alpha   90.00
_cell.angle_beta   90.00
_cell.angle_gamma   90.00
#
_symmetry.space_group_name_H-M   'P 1'
#
loop_
_entity.id
_entity.type
_entity.pdbx_description
1 polymer ?
#
loop_
_entity_poly.entity_id
_entity_poly.type
_entity_poly.pdbx_seq_one_letter_code
_entity_poly.pdbx_strand_id
1 'polypeptide(L)'
;MRYPVILAMACLLIIQACKKNDEVNIDLKYDQNLSLEYHEVIDAYSQLANHYAEARLVEMGKTDIGKPLHLFMISGDRDFNPESVRDKGKCIILINNGIHPGEPEGIDASIQFAWDLLRNKNDLKKYLDNVMIGIIPVYNIGGALDRSQYYRTNQNGPIYNGRRRNARNLDLNRDFAKQETKNARSFAKTFLFLNPDVFLDTHTTNGSDHQYTITLIATLHSKLDPGMGTFFKNLMLPELYERMEKNSEYGMIPYVQMSNYLGNIKDGIIAYNDDPFYSTGYTSLFNCYSFMTENLVYKYFPDRVRSVVDFLTQLTAFTYDNCSEIRQLKDEADNKIKEQNTFTLDWELDMSYSENLLFKGYEYIRPEPSEGRRMRGYYDHDKPWADTIPYYTLYNPVLTVTKPWAYVIPQAWSDVVDKLKYNGIEVYRLKRDTGIEVETYYIENTERSERPNQGHYVNRNVKVSIVNQEMPYYKGDYVVITNQHANKYIVEMLEPHAPNSYFAWNYFDPILESHDFYSFRSFESQLMELLEKDEDLRAAMEERKIEDESFASDQMAQLRFLYENSPMYEIEKYNRLYPVARLISQPVNFELEEDTDTVFDSE
;
A
#
# COMPACT_ATOMS: atom_id res chain seq x y z
N MET A 1 -77.76 -16.48 44.16
CA MET A 1 -76.88 -16.31 43.04
C MET A 1 -75.62 -15.62 43.55
N ARG A 2 -74.55 -16.36 43.71
CA ARG A 2 -73.30 -15.87 44.28
C ARG A 2 -72.26 -15.84 43.15
N TYR A 3 -71.69 -14.67 42.84
CA TYR A 3 -70.54 -14.53 41.99
C TYR A 3 -69.27 -14.51 42.82
N PRO A 4 -68.23 -15.27 42.49
CA PRO A 4 -66.92 -15.12 43.12
C PRO A 4 -66.09 -14.07 42.40
N VAL A 5 -65.56 -13.14 43.17
CA VAL A 5 -64.55 -12.19 42.80
C VAL A 5 -63.23 -12.90 42.63
N ILE A 6 -62.69 -12.94 41.42
CA ILE A 6 -61.34 -13.43 41.16
C ILE A 6 -60.37 -12.24 41.28
N LEU A 7 -59.56 -12.28 42.34
CA LEU A 7 -58.49 -11.33 42.60
C LEU A 7 -57.31 -11.68 41.67
N ALA A 8 -57.09 -10.92 40.62
CA ALA A 8 -55.93 -11.06 39.77
C ALA A 8 -54.72 -10.40 40.44
N MET A 9 -53.84 -11.21 41.01
CA MET A 9 -52.57 -10.79 41.58
C MET A 9 -51.58 -10.62 40.43
N ALA A 10 -51.39 -9.36 39.95
CA ALA A 10 -50.36 -9.02 38.97
C ALA A 10 -48.99 -9.10 39.64
N CYS A 11 -48.27 -10.20 39.44
CA CYS A 11 -46.83 -10.28 39.71
C CYS A 11 -46.08 -9.41 38.74
N LEU A 12 -45.72 -8.18 39.14
CA LEU A 12 -44.67 -7.41 38.48
C LEU A 12 -43.34 -8.14 38.69
N LEU A 13 -42.96 -8.97 37.74
CA LEU A 13 -41.57 -9.40 37.60
C LEU A 13 -40.73 -8.19 37.13
N ILE A 14 -40.17 -7.47 38.11
CA ILE A 14 -39.05 -6.56 37.85
C ILE A 14 -37.88 -7.47 37.49
N ILE A 15 -37.66 -7.64 36.17
CA ILE A 15 -36.40 -8.15 35.66
C ILE A 15 -35.38 -7.02 35.89
N GLN A 16 -34.79 -7.01 37.10
CA GLN A 16 -33.51 -6.36 37.29
C GLN A 16 -32.53 -7.14 36.42
N ALA A 17 -32.31 -6.63 35.19
CA ALA A 17 -31.11 -6.97 34.47
C ALA A 17 -29.93 -6.54 35.35
N CYS A 18 -29.39 -7.47 36.12
CA CYS A 18 -28.05 -7.35 36.66
C CYS A 18 -27.15 -7.12 35.47
N LYS A 19 -26.81 -5.86 35.19
CA LYS A 19 -25.55 -5.57 34.50
C LYS A 19 -24.48 -6.15 35.41
N LYS A 20 -24.02 -7.35 35.10
CA LYS A 20 -22.74 -7.81 35.59
C LYS A 20 -21.76 -6.73 35.20
N ASN A 21 -21.28 -5.96 36.13
CA ASN A 21 -20.05 -5.21 35.99
C ASN A 21 -18.92 -6.25 35.92
N ASP A 22 -18.84 -6.97 34.80
CA ASP A 22 -17.65 -7.76 34.52
C ASP A 22 -16.57 -6.71 34.27
N GLU A 23 -15.69 -6.51 35.23
CA GLU A 23 -14.49 -5.66 35.03
C GLU A 23 -13.76 -6.15 33.78
N VAL A 24 -13.36 -5.20 32.91
CA VAL A 24 -12.49 -5.52 31.77
C VAL A 24 -11.19 -6.09 32.34
N ASN A 25 -10.92 -7.34 32.06
CA ASN A 25 -9.71 -8.04 32.47
C ASN A 25 -8.94 -8.51 31.24
N ILE A 26 -7.99 -7.69 30.79
CA ILE A 26 -7.12 -8.01 29.67
C ILE A 26 -5.74 -8.32 30.24
N ASP A 27 -5.32 -9.57 30.10
CA ASP A 27 -3.98 -10.03 30.50
C ASP A 27 -3.00 -9.81 29.34
N LEU A 28 -2.38 -8.63 29.30
CA LEU A 28 -1.32 -8.32 28.37
C LEU A 28 -0.01 -8.98 28.83
N LYS A 29 0.48 -9.93 28.07
CA LYS A 29 1.59 -10.81 28.44
C LYS A 29 2.96 -10.31 28.04
N TYR A 30 3.06 -9.10 27.45
CA TYR A 30 4.33 -8.62 26.89
C TYR A 30 5.43 -8.48 27.95
N ASP A 31 5.11 -8.16 29.21
CA ASP A 31 6.10 -8.13 30.29
C ASP A 31 6.71 -9.51 30.61
N GLN A 32 6.04 -10.57 30.19
CA GLN A 32 6.50 -11.96 30.26
C GLN A 32 7.24 -12.39 28.98
N ASN A 33 7.54 -11.45 28.08
CA ASN A 33 8.11 -11.70 26.75
C ASN A 33 7.24 -12.60 25.86
N LEU A 34 5.91 -12.49 25.98
CA LEU A 34 4.90 -13.20 25.20
C LEU A 34 3.97 -12.19 24.54
N SER A 35 3.65 -12.40 23.27
CA SER A 35 2.57 -11.69 22.59
C SER A 35 1.27 -12.48 22.63
N LEU A 36 0.13 -11.78 22.56
CA LEU A 36 -1.18 -12.42 22.54
C LEU A 36 -1.36 -13.29 21.28
N GLU A 37 -2.13 -14.36 21.43
CA GLU A 37 -2.60 -15.16 20.31
C GLU A 37 -3.80 -14.49 19.62
N TYR A 38 -4.06 -14.83 18.35
CA TYR A 38 -5.14 -14.20 17.58
C TYR A 38 -6.49 -14.20 18.30
N HIS A 39 -6.89 -15.32 18.93
CA HIS A 39 -8.17 -15.39 19.66
C HIS A 39 -8.17 -14.49 20.89
N GLU A 40 -7.07 -14.40 21.64
CA GLU A 40 -6.92 -13.51 22.80
C GLU A 40 -7.01 -12.03 22.40
N VAL A 41 -6.43 -11.68 21.22
CA VAL A 41 -6.54 -10.33 20.65
C VAL A 41 -7.99 -9.97 20.36
N ILE A 42 -8.74 -10.86 19.69
CA ILE A 42 -10.15 -10.59 19.35
C ILE A 42 -11.01 -10.57 20.60
N ASP A 43 -10.75 -11.44 21.57
CA ASP A 43 -11.45 -11.45 22.87
C ASP A 43 -11.21 -10.15 23.65
N ALA A 44 -9.98 -9.60 23.64
CA ALA A 44 -9.67 -8.32 24.27
C ALA A 44 -10.50 -7.17 23.67
N TYR A 45 -10.50 -7.04 22.34
CA TYR A 45 -11.30 -6.02 21.67
C TYR A 45 -12.81 -6.23 21.85
N SER A 46 -13.28 -7.47 21.91
CA SER A 46 -14.68 -7.80 22.19
C SER A 46 -15.07 -7.39 23.61
N GLN A 47 -14.21 -7.63 24.61
CA GLN A 47 -14.43 -7.18 25.99
C GLN A 47 -14.53 -5.64 26.04
N LEU A 48 -13.62 -4.92 25.36
CA LEU A 48 -13.66 -3.47 25.30
C LEU A 48 -14.96 -2.95 24.65
N ALA A 49 -15.35 -3.52 23.50
CA ALA A 49 -16.58 -3.14 22.80
C ALA A 49 -17.85 -3.43 23.59
N ASN A 50 -17.87 -4.50 24.38
CA ASN A 50 -19.02 -4.86 25.21
C ASN A 50 -19.12 -4.01 26.48
N HIS A 51 -17.99 -3.54 27.01
CA HIS A 51 -17.96 -2.78 28.26
C HIS A 51 -18.15 -1.27 28.04
N TYR A 52 -17.50 -0.70 27.01
CA TYR A 52 -17.50 0.74 26.73
C TYR A 52 -18.45 1.08 25.58
N ALA A 53 -19.41 1.96 25.83
CA ALA A 53 -20.35 2.41 24.79
C ALA A 53 -19.68 3.24 23.68
N GLU A 54 -18.50 3.77 23.95
CA GLU A 54 -17.65 4.52 23.03
C GLU A 54 -16.85 3.62 22.09
N ALA A 55 -16.97 2.29 22.23
CA ALA A 55 -16.23 1.31 21.43
C ALA A 55 -17.17 0.39 20.64
N ARG A 56 -16.73 -0.03 19.46
CA ARG A 56 -17.43 -0.99 18.61
C ARG A 56 -16.44 -1.86 17.85
N LEU A 57 -16.71 -3.17 17.78
CA LEU A 57 -15.97 -4.12 16.94
C LEU A 57 -16.90 -4.60 15.81
N VAL A 58 -16.44 -4.51 14.55
CA VAL A 58 -17.21 -4.92 13.36
C VAL A 58 -16.35 -5.76 12.42
N GLU A 59 -17.00 -6.58 11.59
CA GLU A 59 -16.38 -7.34 10.51
C GLU A 59 -16.46 -6.56 9.22
N MET A 60 -15.32 -6.36 8.53
CA MET A 60 -15.24 -5.55 7.30
C MET A 60 -15.22 -6.39 6.03
N GLY A 61 -14.81 -7.63 6.10
CA GLY A 61 -14.74 -8.55 4.98
C GLY A 61 -13.98 -9.82 5.39
N LYS A 62 -13.73 -10.70 4.44
CA LYS A 62 -12.99 -11.95 4.67
C LYS A 62 -11.52 -11.81 4.34
N THR A 63 -10.70 -12.61 5.00
CA THR A 63 -9.30 -12.82 4.66
C THR A 63 -9.11 -14.09 3.83
N ASP A 64 -7.91 -14.33 3.29
CA ASP A 64 -7.61 -15.52 2.48
C ASP A 64 -7.86 -16.85 3.20
N ILE A 65 -7.86 -16.85 4.54
CA ILE A 65 -8.18 -18.05 5.32
C ILE A 65 -9.66 -18.15 5.71
N GLY A 66 -10.50 -17.25 5.19
CA GLY A 66 -11.94 -17.24 5.43
C GLY A 66 -12.39 -16.63 6.77
N LYS A 67 -11.45 -16.21 7.63
CA LYS A 67 -11.78 -15.48 8.86
C LYS A 67 -12.02 -14.01 8.55
N PRO A 68 -12.93 -13.33 9.32
CA PRO A 68 -13.22 -11.93 9.09
C PRO A 68 -12.05 -11.01 9.46
N LEU A 69 -11.83 -9.98 8.65
CA LEU A 69 -11.01 -8.83 9.02
C LEU A 69 -11.85 -7.94 9.94
N HIS A 70 -11.36 -7.69 11.14
CA HIS A 70 -12.07 -6.87 12.11
C HIS A 70 -11.59 -5.42 12.07
N LEU A 71 -12.52 -4.50 12.33
CA LEU A 71 -12.27 -3.10 12.63
C LEU A 71 -12.83 -2.79 14.01
N PHE A 72 -11.96 -2.33 14.91
CA PHE A 72 -12.35 -1.79 16.20
C PHE A 72 -12.36 -0.28 16.13
N MET A 73 -13.48 0.35 16.50
CA MET A 73 -13.65 1.80 16.44
C MET A 73 -13.87 2.37 17.83
N ILE A 74 -13.29 3.55 18.09
CA ILE A 74 -13.48 4.31 19.32
C ILE A 74 -13.95 5.72 18.95
N SER A 75 -15.10 6.15 19.48
CA SER A 75 -15.68 7.47 19.27
C SER A 75 -16.30 8.03 20.56
N GLY A 76 -15.88 9.21 20.99
CA GLY A 76 -16.28 9.81 22.26
C GLY A 76 -17.76 10.11 22.36
N ASP A 77 -18.38 10.47 21.26
CA ASP A 77 -19.83 10.75 21.17
C ASP A 77 -20.65 9.52 20.70
N ARG A 78 -20.02 8.34 20.59
CA ARG A 78 -20.65 7.08 20.20
C ARG A 78 -21.21 7.08 18.76
N ASP A 79 -20.75 8.01 17.97
CA ASP A 79 -21.04 8.04 16.55
C ASP A 79 -19.95 7.25 15.79
N PHE A 80 -20.34 6.18 15.12
CA PHE A 80 -19.46 5.29 14.37
C PHE A 80 -19.69 5.37 12.87
N ASN A 81 -20.44 6.37 12.41
CA ASN A 81 -20.55 6.69 10.99
C ASN A 81 -19.44 7.69 10.62
N PRO A 82 -18.44 7.30 9.80
CA PRO A 82 -17.31 8.16 9.48
C PRO A 82 -17.71 9.48 8.81
N GLU A 83 -18.73 9.47 7.94
CA GLU A 83 -19.24 10.65 7.28
C GLU A 83 -19.79 11.65 8.31
N SER A 84 -20.68 11.20 9.20
CA SER A 84 -21.20 12.01 10.30
C SER A 84 -20.10 12.54 11.24
N VAL A 85 -19.07 11.72 11.51
CA VAL A 85 -17.91 12.12 12.32
C VAL A 85 -17.14 13.26 11.63
N ARG A 86 -16.93 13.15 10.31
CA ARG A 86 -16.29 14.19 9.50
C ARG A 86 -17.14 15.47 9.45
N ASP A 87 -18.46 15.36 9.31
CA ASP A 87 -19.37 16.51 9.33
C ASP A 87 -19.32 17.31 10.64
N LYS A 88 -18.98 16.64 11.75
CA LYS A 88 -18.76 17.27 13.05
C LYS A 88 -17.36 17.92 13.18
N GLY A 89 -16.54 17.86 12.16
CA GLY A 89 -15.20 18.46 12.17
C GLY A 89 -14.15 17.60 12.85
N LYS A 90 -14.41 16.30 13.10
CA LYS A 90 -13.45 15.39 13.73
C LYS A 90 -12.52 14.74 12.71
N CYS A 91 -11.28 14.47 13.13
CA CYS A 91 -10.32 13.66 12.38
C CYS A 91 -10.53 12.17 12.61
N ILE A 92 -10.11 11.36 11.64
CA ILE A 92 -10.13 9.90 11.73
C ILE A 92 -8.71 9.37 11.59
N ILE A 93 -8.26 8.60 12.58
CA ILE A 93 -7.00 7.85 12.55
C ILE A 93 -7.32 6.38 12.29
N LEU A 94 -6.64 5.76 11.31
CA LEU A 94 -6.66 4.31 11.11
C LEU A 94 -5.29 3.72 11.49
N ILE A 95 -5.31 2.78 12.42
CA ILE A 95 -4.14 2.01 12.88
C ILE A 95 -4.26 0.59 12.33
N ASN A 96 -3.24 0.13 11.62
CA ASN A 96 -3.18 -1.22 11.06
C ASN A 96 -2.08 -2.03 11.76
N ASN A 97 -2.41 -3.22 12.25
CA ASN A 97 -1.48 -4.05 12.99
C ASN A 97 -1.32 -5.42 12.33
N GLY A 98 -0.12 -5.97 12.46
CA GLY A 98 0.13 -7.37 12.16
C GLY A 98 0.03 -7.74 10.67
N ILE A 99 0.44 -6.86 9.76
CA ILE A 99 0.78 -7.26 8.37
C ILE A 99 1.80 -8.39 8.41
N HIS A 100 2.77 -8.25 9.30
CA HIS A 100 3.72 -9.30 9.65
C HIS A 100 3.51 -9.73 11.11
N PRO A 101 2.76 -10.80 11.38
CA PRO A 101 2.43 -11.19 12.75
C PRO A 101 3.61 -11.62 13.63
N GLY A 102 4.78 -11.79 13.03
CA GLY A 102 6.03 -11.93 13.76
C GLY A 102 6.61 -10.62 14.30
N GLU A 103 5.93 -9.51 14.07
CA GLU A 103 6.21 -8.14 14.51
C GLU A 103 5.02 -7.68 15.37
N PRO A 104 4.79 -8.28 16.55
CA PRO A 104 3.51 -8.15 17.26
C PRO A 104 3.39 -6.92 18.16
N GLU A 105 4.40 -6.04 18.21
CA GLU A 105 4.44 -4.89 19.11
C GLU A 105 3.19 -4.02 18.99
N GLY A 106 2.79 -3.70 17.74
CA GLY A 106 1.62 -2.89 17.47
C GLY A 106 0.31 -3.56 17.87
N ILE A 107 0.23 -4.90 17.79
CA ILE A 107 -0.95 -5.68 18.21
C ILE A 107 -1.20 -5.47 19.70
N ASP A 108 -0.19 -5.74 20.53
CA ASP A 108 -0.30 -5.61 21.98
C ASP A 108 -0.40 -4.14 22.42
N ALA A 109 0.37 -3.25 21.78
CA ALA A 109 0.35 -1.83 22.05
C ALA A 109 -1.00 -1.17 21.75
N SER A 110 -1.65 -1.55 20.65
CA SER A 110 -2.95 -0.99 20.27
C SER A 110 -4.07 -1.42 21.24
N ILE A 111 -4.01 -2.61 21.80
CA ILE A 111 -4.94 -3.03 22.86
C ILE A 111 -4.70 -2.20 24.12
N GLN A 112 -3.44 -2.07 24.56
CA GLN A 112 -3.08 -1.26 25.74
C GLN A 112 -3.53 0.19 25.57
N PHE A 113 -3.24 0.79 24.42
CA PHE A 113 -3.64 2.16 24.08
C PHE A 113 -5.16 2.33 24.08
N ALA A 114 -5.91 1.45 23.42
CA ALA A 114 -7.36 1.49 23.39
C ALA A 114 -7.98 1.38 24.78
N TRP A 115 -7.45 0.49 25.61
CA TRP A 115 -7.91 0.32 26.99
C TRP A 115 -7.58 1.54 27.85
N ASP A 116 -6.35 2.08 27.74
CA ASP A 116 -5.93 3.29 28.48
C ASP A 116 -6.80 4.52 28.10
N LEU A 117 -7.11 4.66 26.81
CA LEU A 117 -7.98 5.70 26.28
C LEU A 117 -9.42 5.58 26.79
N LEU A 118 -10.01 4.37 26.72
CA LEU A 118 -11.39 4.14 27.12
C LEU A 118 -11.61 4.27 28.63
N ARG A 119 -10.65 3.86 29.45
CA ARG A 119 -10.70 4.04 30.92
C ARG A 119 -10.24 5.42 31.39
N ASN A 120 -9.95 6.34 30.47
CA ASN A 120 -9.49 7.70 30.74
C ASN A 120 -8.19 7.77 31.57
N LYS A 121 -7.27 6.85 31.35
CA LYS A 121 -5.96 6.91 32.02
C LYS A 121 -5.24 8.20 31.62
N ASN A 122 -4.69 8.94 32.58
CA ASN A 122 -3.98 10.19 32.36
C ASN A 122 -4.75 11.23 31.50
N ASP A 123 -6.07 11.24 31.61
CA ASP A 123 -6.94 12.16 30.87
C ASP A 123 -6.88 11.99 29.31
N LEU A 124 -6.59 10.78 28.84
CA LEU A 124 -6.49 10.51 27.40
C LEU A 124 -7.83 10.62 26.67
N LYS A 125 -8.94 10.37 27.38
CA LYS A 125 -10.29 10.34 26.76
C LYS A 125 -10.67 11.66 26.10
N LYS A 126 -10.08 12.78 26.52
CA LYS A 126 -10.30 14.12 25.91
C LYS A 126 -9.99 14.15 24.41
N TYR A 127 -9.04 13.33 23.94
CA TYR A 127 -8.69 13.29 22.52
C TYR A 127 -9.83 12.82 21.63
N LEU A 128 -10.79 12.06 22.21
CA LEU A 128 -11.98 11.62 21.49
C LEU A 128 -13.01 12.73 21.20
N ASP A 129 -12.81 13.92 21.74
CA ASP A 129 -13.65 15.08 21.40
C ASP A 129 -13.49 15.48 19.93
N ASN A 130 -12.27 15.37 19.38
CA ASN A 130 -11.94 15.75 18.01
C ASN A 130 -11.39 14.59 17.15
N VAL A 131 -11.15 13.40 17.73
CA VAL A 131 -10.55 12.28 17.00
C VAL A 131 -11.40 11.01 17.18
N MET A 132 -11.73 10.39 16.06
CA MET A 132 -12.22 9.00 16.01
C MET A 132 -11.04 8.09 15.66
N ILE A 133 -10.95 6.92 16.30
CA ILE A 133 -9.88 5.97 16.08
C ILE A 133 -10.46 4.67 15.53
N GLY A 134 -9.93 4.20 14.41
CA GLY A 134 -10.12 2.87 13.86
C GLY A 134 -8.86 2.03 14.05
N ILE A 135 -9.00 0.79 14.49
CA ILE A 135 -7.89 -0.15 14.66
C ILE A 135 -8.23 -1.45 13.93
N ILE A 136 -7.37 -1.89 13.03
CA ILE A 136 -7.36 -3.25 12.52
C ILE A 136 -6.53 -4.09 13.49
N PRO A 137 -7.14 -5.00 14.27
CA PRO A 137 -6.45 -5.75 15.33
C PRO A 137 -5.30 -6.61 14.80
N VAL A 138 -5.57 -7.38 13.75
CA VAL A 138 -4.60 -8.27 13.08
C VAL A 138 -4.96 -8.35 11.60
N TYR A 139 -4.11 -7.81 10.73
CA TYR A 139 -4.33 -7.80 9.29
C TYR A 139 -4.07 -9.18 8.65
N ASN A 140 -2.93 -9.81 8.96
CA ASN A 140 -2.53 -11.12 8.45
C ASN A 140 -2.92 -12.22 9.43
N ILE A 141 -4.21 -12.58 9.44
CA ILE A 141 -4.73 -13.60 10.36
C ILE A 141 -4.09 -14.97 10.07
N GLY A 142 -3.86 -15.31 8.81
CA GLY A 142 -3.22 -16.57 8.42
C GLY A 142 -1.83 -16.74 9.01
N GLY A 143 -1.02 -15.67 8.96
CA GLY A 143 0.29 -15.65 9.59
C GLY A 143 0.26 -15.61 11.12
N ALA A 144 -0.76 -14.96 11.71
CA ALA A 144 -0.93 -14.88 13.16
C ALA A 144 -1.31 -16.22 13.81
N LEU A 145 -1.99 -17.08 13.07
CA LEU A 145 -2.36 -18.43 13.51
C LEU A 145 -1.21 -19.45 13.38
N ASP A 146 -0.24 -19.16 12.50
CA ASP A 146 0.96 -19.98 12.31
C ASP A 146 2.11 -19.42 13.15
N ARG A 147 2.25 -19.91 14.38
CA ARG A 147 3.22 -19.42 15.37
C ARG A 147 4.33 -20.41 15.63
N SER A 148 5.55 -19.89 15.81
CA SER A 148 6.72 -20.69 16.15
C SER A 148 7.76 -19.87 16.93
N GLN A 149 8.48 -20.51 17.83
CA GLN A 149 9.68 -19.93 18.45
C GLN A 149 10.88 -19.81 17.47
N TYR A 150 10.77 -20.44 16.30
CA TYR A 150 11.82 -20.41 15.28
C TYR A 150 11.57 -19.38 14.17
N TYR A 151 10.41 -18.71 14.20
CA TYR A 151 10.21 -17.54 13.38
C TYR A 151 10.89 -16.32 14.03
N ARG A 152 11.45 -15.43 13.23
CA ARG A 152 12.09 -14.19 13.72
C ARG A 152 13.19 -14.42 14.77
N THR A 153 14.03 -15.46 14.58
CA THR A 153 15.14 -15.82 15.51
C THR A 153 16.21 -14.73 15.69
N ASN A 154 16.20 -13.72 14.82
CA ASN A 154 17.05 -12.52 14.92
C ASN A 154 16.44 -11.40 15.78
N GLN A 155 15.26 -11.62 16.37
CA GLN A 155 14.49 -10.64 17.14
C GLN A 155 14.57 -10.94 18.64
N ASN A 156 14.76 -9.91 19.47
CA ASN A 156 14.83 -10.05 20.93
C ASN A 156 13.42 -10.16 21.54
N GLY A 157 12.81 -11.32 21.36
CA GLY A 157 11.44 -11.59 21.77
C GLY A 157 10.38 -11.10 20.76
N PRO A 158 9.12 -11.46 20.99
CA PRO A 158 8.66 -12.42 22.01
C PRO A 158 9.10 -13.86 21.72
N ILE A 159 8.82 -14.78 22.66
CA ILE A 159 9.24 -16.19 22.57
C ILE A 159 8.59 -16.89 21.38
N TYR A 160 7.32 -16.62 21.10
CA TYR A 160 6.58 -17.15 19.96
C TYR A 160 6.17 -16.03 19.03
N ASN A 161 6.48 -16.19 17.76
CA ASN A 161 6.20 -15.22 16.71
C ASN A 161 5.29 -15.81 15.63
N GLY A 162 4.41 -14.99 15.07
CA GLY A 162 3.63 -15.34 13.89
C GLY A 162 4.51 -15.36 12.62
N ARG A 163 4.00 -16.00 11.59
CA ARG A 163 4.65 -16.08 10.28
C ARG A 163 4.51 -14.75 9.52
N ARG A 164 5.58 -14.30 8.85
CA ARG A 164 5.57 -13.07 8.04
C ARG A 164 4.53 -13.12 6.91
N ARG A 165 4.51 -14.23 6.17
CA ARG A 165 3.68 -14.38 4.97
C ARG A 165 2.28 -14.88 5.31
N ASN A 166 1.30 -14.53 4.45
CA ASN A 166 -0.08 -15.01 4.60
C ASN A 166 -0.22 -16.51 4.23
N ALA A 167 -1.46 -17.02 4.26
CA ALA A 167 -1.77 -18.41 3.92
C ALA A 167 -1.43 -18.79 2.46
N ARG A 168 -1.40 -17.81 1.54
CA ARG A 168 -0.98 -17.99 0.15
C ARG A 168 0.54 -17.84 -0.06
N ASN A 169 1.32 -17.68 1.02
CA ASN A 169 2.75 -17.41 1.00
C ASN A 169 3.14 -16.06 0.39
N LEU A 170 2.24 -15.09 0.39
CA LEU A 170 2.46 -13.72 -0.08
C LEU A 170 2.81 -12.79 1.09
N ASP A 171 3.63 -11.79 0.82
CA ASP A 171 3.89 -10.66 1.72
C ASP A 171 2.79 -9.62 1.52
N LEU A 172 1.91 -9.46 2.50
CA LEU A 172 0.78 -8.53 2.38
C LEU A 172 1.20 -7.06 2.31
N ASN A 173 2.42 -6.72 2.77
CA ASN A 173 2.98 -5.38 2.55
C ASN A 173 3.60 -5.20 1.14
N ARG A 174 3.10 -5.97 0.16
CA ARG A 174 3.38 -5.87 -1.27
C ARG A 174 2.11 -5.97 -2.11
N ASP A 175 0.93 -5.90 -1.47
CA ASP A 175 -0.35 -6.17 -2.13
C ASP A 175 -1.35 -5.01 -2.08
N PHE A 176 -1.03 -3.91 -1.41
CA PHE A 176 -2.00 -2.83 -1.19
C PHE A 176 -2.58 -2.26 -2.50
N ALA A 177 -1.76 -1.86 -3.45
CA ALA A 177 -2.26 -1.35 -4.73
C ALA A 177 -2.76 -2.46 -5.69
N LYS A 178 -2.20 -3.68 -5.60
CA LYS A 178 -2.56 -4.79 -6.51
C LYS A 178 -3.91 -5.43 -6.23
N GLN A 179 -4.34 -5.44 -4.97
CA GLN A 179 -5.65 -5.99 -4.56
C GLN A 179 -5.87 -7.47 -4.93
N GLU A 180 -4.83 -8.33 -4.78
CA GLU A 180 -4.92 -9.74 -5.15
C GLU A 180 -5.51 -10.62 -4.06
N THR A 181 -5.19 -10.30 -2.81
CA THR A 181 -5.63 -11.08 -1.66
C THR A 181 -6.97 -10.57 -1.14
N LYS A 182 -7.75 -11.46 -0.52
CA LYS A 182 -8.95 -11.04 0.20
C LYS A 182 -8.63 -10.07 1.34
N ASN A 183 -7.44 -10.23 1.95
CA ASN A 183 -6.94 -9.28 2.94
C ASN A 183 -6.87 -7.85 2.38
N ALA A 184 -6.25 -7.66 1.21
CA ALA A 184 -6.10 -6.34 0.59
C ALA A 184 -7.45 -5.72 0.22
N ARG A 185 -8.40 -6.53 -0.31
CA ARG A 185 -9.75 -6.06 -0.63
C ARG A 185 -10.54 -5.67 0.61
N SER A 186 -10.46 -6.47 1.69
CA SER A 186 -11.08 -6.13 2.97
C SER A 186 -10.46 -4.90 3.62
N PHE A 187 -9.14 -4.67 3.42
CA PHE A 187 -8.49 -3.43 3.83
C PHE A 187 -9.00 -2.24 3.03
N ALA A 188 -9.06 -2.36 1.70
CA ALA A 188 -9.58 -1.28 0.84
C ALA A 188 -11.00 -0.88 1.23
N LYS A 189 -11.88 -1.88 1.47
CA LYS A 189 -13.24 -1.65 1.99
C LYS A 189 -13.21 -0.88 3.32
N THR A 190 -12.32 -1.26 4.24
CA THR A 190 -12.16 -0.60 5.54
C THR A 190 -11.64 0.83 5.39
N PHE A 191 -10.64 1.02 4.54
CA PHE A 191 -10.02 2.31 4.26
C PHE A 191 -11.01 3.28 3.60
N LEU A 192 -11.74 2.83 2.59
CA LEU A 192 -12.78 3.63 1.94
C LEU A 192 -13.93 3.97 2.90
N PHE A 193 -14.36 3.02 3.72
CA PHE A 193 -15.40 3.25 4.73
C PHE A 193 -14.99 4.35 5.71
N LEU A 194 -13.76 4.29 6.23
CA LEU A 194 -13.27 5.28 7.20
C LEU A 194 -12.84 6.59 6.55
N ASN A 195 -12.30 6.56 5.34
CA ASN A 195 -11.62 7.67 4.67
C ASN A 195 -10.71 8.43 5.65
N PRO A 196 -9.67 7.79 6.22
CA PRO A 196 -8.91 8.36 7.32
C PRO A 196 -8.09 9.57 6.90
N ASP A 197 -7.89 10.50 7.83
CA ASP A 197 -7.00 11.65 7.67
C ASP A 197 -5.54 11.26 7.95
N VAL A 198 -5.36 10.34 8.90
CA VAL A 198 -4.06 9.81 9.33
C VAL A 198 -4.09 8.28 9.32
N PHE A 199 -3.06 7.68 8.77
CA PHE A 199 -2.86 6.23 8.73
C PHE A 199 -1.55 5.86 9.42
N LEU A 200 -1.59 4.83 10.25
CA LEU A 200 -0.41 4.24 10.87
C LEU A 200 -0.39 2.73 10.67
N ASP A 201 0.74 2.22 10.19
CA ASP A 201 1.07 0.80 10.15
C ASP A 201 2.17 0.47 11.17
N THR A 202 2.13 -0.73 11.77
CA THR A 202 3.08 -1.09 12.84
C THR A 202 3.96 -2.25 12.43
N HIS A 203 5.30 -2.05 12.51
CA HIS A 203 6.31 -2.99 12.06
C HIS A 203 7.52 -3.07 12.98
N THR A 204 8.41 -4.03 12.67
CA THR A 204 9.69 -4.25 13.35
C THR A 204 10.80 -4.47 12.31
N THR A 205 11.80 -3.59 12.34
CA THR A 205 12.91 -3.59 11.38
C THR A 205 14.03 -4.56 11.73
N ASN A 206 14.71 -5.07 10.70
CA ASN A 206 15.95 -5.86 10.81
C ASN A 206 17.22 -5.00 10.61
N GLY A 207 17.19 -3.75 10.95
CA GLY A 207 18.25 -2.80 10.62
C GLY A 207 19.52 -2.88 11.47
N SER A 208 20.28 -1.80 11.43
CA SER A 208 21.42 -1.53 12.27
C SER A 208 21.00 -1.30 13.73
N ASP A 209 21.87 -1.64 14.69
CA ASP A 209 21.61 -1.33 16.10
C ASP A 209 21.98 0.13 16.42
N HIS A 210 21.14 0.79 17.18
CA HIS A 210 21.28 2.16 17.63
C HIS A 210 20.55 2.40 18.96
N GLN A 211 20.65 3.62 19.52
CA GLN A 211 20.13 3.88 20.87
C GLN A 211 18.58 4.04 20.91
N TYR A 212 17.93 4.29 19.79
CA TYR A 212 16.48 4.43 19.71
C TYR A 212 15.77 3.08 19.68
N THR A 213 14.57 3.00 20.26
CA THR A 213 13.74 1.78 20.26
C THR A 213 12.81 1.74 19.05
N ILE A 214 12.32 2.89 18.63
CA ILE A 214 11.35 3.04 17.53
C ILE A 214 11.92 3.95 16.44
N THR A 215 11.69 3.60 15.19
CA THR A 215 11.95 4.45 14.03
C THR A 215 10.67 4.66 13.25
N LEU A 216 10.61 5.71 12.44
CA LEU A 216 9.43 6.11 11.70
C LEU A 216 9.72 6.22 10.21
N ILE A 217 9.00 5.45 9.39
CA ILE A 217 8.80 5.74 7.98
C ILE A 217 7.61 6.68 7.88
N ALA A 218 7.79 7.77 7.17
CA ALA A 218 6.73 8.71 6.82
C ALA A 218 6.65 8.80 5.30
N THR A 219 5.47 8.90 4.74
CA THR A 219 5.29 9.16 3.32
C THR A 219 6.13 10.35 2.89
N LEU A 220 6.79 10.25 1.74
CA LEU A 220 7.56 11.37 1.20
C LEU A 220 6.66 12.59 1.00
N HIS A 221 7.01 13.70 1.63
CA HIS A 221 6.24 14.95 1.56
C HIS A 221 6.03 15.44 0.11
N SER A 222 6.99 15.14 -0.79
CA SER A 222 6.90 15.45 -2.22
C SER A 222 5.82 14.67 -2.98
N LYS A 223 5.34 13.53 -2.45
CA LYS A 223 4.26 12.73 -3.01
C LYS A 223 2.86 13.24 -2.61
N LEU A 224 2.77 14.07 -1.58
CA LEU A 224 1.52 14.67 -1.11
C LEU A 224 1.15 15.93 -1.93
N ASP A 225 -0.10 16.41 -1.80
CA ASP A 225 -0.45 17.75 -2.27
C ASP A 225 0.52 18.77 -1.65
N PRO A 226 0.95 19.81 -2.36
CA PRO A 226 1.93 20.78 -1.85
C PRO A 226 1.59 21.39 -0.50
N GLY A 227 0.30 21.65 -0.21
CA GLY A 227 -0.17 22.16 1.09
C GLY A 227 0.03 21.11 2.18
N MET A 228 -0.44 19.89 1.93
CA MET A 228 -0.24 18.76 2.84
C MET A 228 1.25 18.45 3.05
N GLY A 229 2.04 18.41 1.98
CA GLY A 229 3.46 18.11 2.05
C GLY A 229 4.24 19.16 2.86
N THR A 230 3.88 20.43 2.74
CA THR A 230 4.47 21.55 3.52
C THR A 230 4.14 21.41 5.00
N PHE A 231 2.89 21.18 5.35
CA PHE A 231 2.45 20.96 6.73
C PHE A 231 3.13 19.72 7.32
N PHE A 232 3.19 18.63 6.57
CA PHE A 232 3.79 17.37 6.99
C PHE A 232 5.27 17.51 7.34
N LYS A 233 6.04 18.12 6.40
CA LYS A 233 7.49 18.32 6.56
C LYS A 233 7.84 19.32 7.65
N ASN A 234 7.14 20.46 7.70
CA ASN A 234 7.57 21.61 8.52
C ASN A 234 6.94 21.64 9.91
N LEU A 235 5.83 20.94 10.13
CA LEU A 235 5.14 20.93 11.43
C LEU A 235 4.93 19.51 11.96
N MET A 236 4.22 18.64 11.24
CA MET A 236 3.77 17.34 11.77
C MET A 236 4.94 16.43 12.15
N LEU A 237 5.89 16.21 11.25
CA LEU A 237 7.05 15.35 11.53
C LEU A 237 7.96 15.91 12.63
N PRO A 238 8.42 17.17 12.58
CA PRO A 238 9.26 17.73 13.63
C PRO A 238 8.59 17.68 15.01
N GLU A 239 7.31 18.02 15.08
CA GLU A 239 6.59 18.03 16.37
C GLU A 239 6.36 16.61 16.91
N LEU A 240 6.10 15.61 16.05
CA LEU A 240 6.00 14.21 16.50
C LEU A 240 7.33 13.71 17.07
N TYR A 241 8.47 14.01 16.45
CA TYR A 241 9.79 13.67 16.99
C TYR A 241 10.03 14.39 18.33
N GLU A 242 9.70 15.67 18.43
CA GLU A 242 9.86 16.46 19.66
C GLU A 242 8.95 15.92 20.79
N ARG A 243 7.70 15.58 20.49
CA ARG A 243 6.76 15.00 21.46
C ARG A 243 7.27 13.65 21.99
N MET A 244 7.82 12.80 21.11
CA MET A 244 8.44 11.55 21.53
C MET A 244 9.69 11.76 22.39
N GLU A 245 10.58 12.70 22.05
CA GLU A 245 11.76 13.00 22.88
C GLU A 245 11.37 13.56 24.27
N LYS A 246 10.27 14.32 24.37
CA LYS A 246 9.83 14.94 25.63
C LYS A 246 9.00 14.01 26.52
N ASN A 247 8.17 13.15 25.91
CA ASN A 247 7.11 12.43 26.63
C ASN A 247 7.30 10.91 26.64
N SER A 248 8.36 10.39 26.01
CA SER A 248 8.72 8.98 25.99
C SER A 248 10.18 8.80 26.40
N GLU A 249 10.47 7.71 27.09
CA GLU A 249 11.84 7.33 27.42
C GLU A 249 12.58 6.62 26.27
N TYR A 250 11.85 6.27 25.20
CA TYR A 250 12.37 5.43 24.11
C TYR A 250 13.00 6.21 22.96
N GLY A 251 12.70 7.51 22.81
CA GLY A 251 13.13 8.34 21.70
C GLY A 251 12.75 7.79 20.33
N MET A 252 12.61 8.64 19.33
CA MET A 252 12.24 8.25 17.98
C MET A 252 13.12 8.97 16.95
N ILE A 253 13.41 8.30 15.84
CA ILE A 253 14.21 8.84 14.73
C ILE A 253 13.61 8.39 13.39
N PRO A 254 13.88 9.07 12.26
CA PRO A 254 13.56 8.51 10.95
C PRO A 254 14.12 7.10 10.75
N TYR A 255 13.42 6.30 9.97
CA TYR A 255 13.84 4.94 9.62
C TYR A 255 15.27 4.92 9.07
N VAL A 256 16.09 3.97 9.54
CA VAL A 256 17.51 3.91 9.21
C VAL A 256 17.72 3.09 7.94
N GLN A 257 17.54 3.73 6.79
CA GLN A 257 17.99 3.20 5.51
C GLN A 257 19.33 3.87 5.14
N MET A 258 20.41 3.10 5.13
CA MET A 258 21.74 3.66 4.84
C MET A 258 21.83 4.13 3.38
N SER A 259 22.49 5.25 3.16
CA SER A 259 22.76 5.80 1.82
C SER A 259 23.66 4.89 0.97
N ASN A 260 24.48 4.05 1.63
CA ASN A 260 25.29 3.02 1.01
C ASN A 260 25.08 1.70 1.77
N TYR A 261 24.58 0.65 1.10
CA TYR A 261 24.27 -0.67 1.69
C TYR A 261 25.46 -1.32 2.43
N LEU A 262 26.70 -1.05 1.99
CA LEU A 262 27.92 -1.53 2.63
C LEU A 262 28.63 -0.45 3.46
N GLY A 263 28.03 0.74 3.57
CA GLY A 263 28.60 1.91 4.22
C GLY A 263 28.46 1.92 5.74
N ASN A 264 28.77 3.08 6.30
CA ASN A 264 28.60 3.39 7.71
C ASN A 264 27.36 4.30 7.85
N ILE A 265 26.61 4.17 8.94
CA ILE A 265 25.51 5.10 9.27
C ILE A 265 25.98 6.57 9.26
N LYS A 266 27.23 6.81 9.63
CA LYS A 266 27.84 8.16 9.61
C LYS A 266 27.93 8.76 8.21
N ASP A 267 27.89 7.94 7.15
CA ASP A 267 27.84 8.41 5.76
C ASP A 267 26.47 8.97 5.37
N GLY A 268 25.47 8.81 6.24
CA GLY A 268 24.11 9.32 6.10
C GLY A 268 23.06 8.23 5.90
N ILE A 269 21.81 8.64 6.11
CA ILE A 269 20.62 7.84 5.86
C ILE A 269 19.71 8.53 4.84
N ILE A 270 18.86 7.77 4.20
CA ILE A 270 17.93 8.26 3.19
C ILE A 270 16.48 8.08 3.67
N ALA A 271 15.61 9.01 3.30
CA ALA A 271 14.18 8.87 3.49
C ALA A 271 13.66 7.70 2.64
N TYR A 272 12.77 6.91 3.22
CA TYR A 272 12.22 5.75 2.54
C TYR A 272 11.29 6.16 1.41
N ASN A 273 11.53 5.65 0.19
CA ASN A 273 10.61 5.81 -0.93
C ASN A 273 9.52 4.74 -0.85
N ASP A 274 8.36 5.11 -0.33
CA ASP A 274 7.22 4.22 -0.18
C ASP A 274 6.45 4.07 -1.49
N ASP A 275 6.66 2.95 -2.18
CA ASP A 275 5.93 2.59 -3.39
C ASP A 275 4.45 2.24 -3.09
N PRO A 276 3.53 2.37 -4.07
CA PRO A 276 2.10 2.08 -3.91
C PRO A 276 1.76 0.66 -3.46
N PHE A 277 2.63 -0.31 -3.59
CA PHE A 277 2.39 -1.66 -3.08
C PHE A 277 2.59 -1.78 -1.56
N TYR A 278 3.24 -0.81 -0.91
CA TYR A 278 3.29 -0.68 0.56
C TYR A 278 2.02 -0.01 1.10
N SER A 279 1.76 -0.24 2.38
CA SER A 279 0.60 0.35 3.07
C SER A 279 0.61 1.88 3.05
N THR A 280 1.74 2.52 3.35
CA THR A 280 1.90 3.98 3.36
C THR A 280 1.85 4.58 1.96
N GLY A 281 2.51 3.95 0.98
CA GLY A 281 2.48 4.40 -0.40
C GLY A 281 1.07 4.34 -1.01
N TYR A 282 0.32 3.26 -0.71
CA TYR A 282 -1.07 3.13 -1.14
C TYR A 282 -1.98 4.20 -0.52
N THR A 283 -1.94 4.34 0.82
CA THR A 283 -2.85 5.26 1.51
C THR A 283 -2.58 6.72 1.17
N SER A 284 -1.33 7.08 0.83
CA SER A 284 -0.95 8.41 0.36
C SER A 284 -1.53 8.78 -1.01
N LEU A 285 -1.88 7.79 -1.85
CA LEU A 285 -2.58 8.04 -3.12
C LEU A 285 -3.98 8.65 -2.92
N PHE A 286 -4.54 8.51 -1.71
CA PHE A 286 -5.84 9.05 -1.31
C PHE A 286 -5.70 10.25 -0.35
N ASN A 287 -4.61 11.01 -0.45
CA ASN A 287 -4.35 12.19 0.36
C ASN A 287 -4.45 11.94 1.88
N CYS A 288 -3.90 10.82 2.35
CA CYS A 288 -3.80 10.46 3.76
C CYS A 288 -2.38 10.72 4.28
N TYR A 289 -2.22 11.31 5.48
CA TYR A 289 -0.93 11.40 6.16
C TYR A 289 -0.55 10.02 6.69
N SER A 290 0.46 9.40 6.10
CA SER A 290 0.73 7.98 6.32
C SER A 290 2.08 7.74 6.97
N PHE A 291 2.07 6.85 7.96
CA PHE A 291 3.22 6.49 8.77
C PHE A 291 3.36 4.98 8.90
N MET A 292 4.59 4.53 9.13
CA MET A 292 4.89 3.16 9.51
C MET A 292 5.93 3.19 10.64
N THR A 293 5.57 2.67 11.81
CA THR A 293 6.57 2.46 12.86
C THR A 293 7.40 1.23 12.55
N GLU A 294 8.70 1.34 12.79
CA GLU A 294 9.66 0.26 12.62
C GLU A 294 10.47 0.14 13.92
N ASN A 295 10.03 -0.76 14.80
CA ASN A 295 10.72 -1.01 16.06
C ASN A 295 12.02 -1.79 15.81
N LEU A 296 13.05 -1.51 16.59
CA LEU A 296 14.34 -2.18 16.41
C LEU A 296 14.33 -3.60 17.01
N VAL A 297 14.61 -4.61 16.18
CA VAL A 297 14.60 -6.05 16.57
C VAL A 297 15.48 -6.37 17.79
N TYR A 298 16.57 -5.62 18.02
CA TYR A 298 17.52 -5.85 19.10
C TYR A 298 17.02 -5.35 20.46
N LYS A 299 16.01 -4.47 20.49
CA LYS A 299 15.40 -3.99 21.73
C LYS A 299 14.48 -5.05 22.31
N TYR A 300 14.36 -5.05 23.63
CA TYR A 300 13.51 -6.00 24.35
C TYR A 300 12.04 -5.82 23.99
N PHE A 301 11.29 -6.90 23.79
CA PHE A 301 9.91 -6.87 23.32
C PHE A 301 8.98 -5.96 24.14
N PRO A 302 8.98 -6.00 25.50
CA PRO A 302 8.20 -5.06 26.30
C PRO A 302 8.47 -3.58 26.00
N ASP A 303 9.73 -3.22 25.77
CA ASP A 303 10.11 -1.83 25.48
C ASP A 303 9.64 -1.41 24.09
N ARG A 304 9.68 -2.34 23.11
CA ARG A 304 9.09 -2.11 21.79
C ARG A 304 7.59 -1.86 21.88
N VAL A 305 6.85 -2.66 22.67
CA VAL A 305 5.40 -2.46 22.90
C VAL A 305 5.14 -1.09 23.52
N ARG A 306 5.85 -0.74 24.61
CA ARG A 306 5.66 0.56 25.29
C ARG A 306 5.99 1.76 24.38
N SER A 307 7.05 1.65 23.57
CA SER A 307 7.40 2.71 22.63
C SER A 307 6.31 2.97 21.59
N VAL A 308 5.60 1.91 21.14
CA VAL A 308 4.44 2.05 20.25
C VAL A 308 3.24 2.65 20.98
N VAL A 309 2.97 2.28 22.25
CA VAL A 309 1.91 2.92 23.06
C VAL A 309 2.15 4.42 23.18
N ASP A 310 3.40 4.81 23.46
CA ASP A 310 3.77 6.22 23.56
C ASP A 310 3.56 6.93 22.22
N PHE A 311 4.01 6.33 21.11
CA PHE A 311 3.82 6.93 19.78
C PHE A 311 2.34 7.07 19.41
N LEU A 312 1.51 6.05 19.64
CA LEU A 312 0.05 6.11 19.43
C LEU A 312 -0.58 7.27 20.23
N THR A 313 -0.12 7.45 21.46
CA THR A 313 -0.57 8.55 22.33
C THR A 313 -0.18 9.91 21.76
N GLN A 314 1.10 10.07 21.35
CA GLN A 314 1.59 11.33 20.80
C GLN A 314 0.98 11.65 19.42
N LEU A 315 0.80 10.66 18.56
CA LEU A 315 0.14 10.81 17.27
C LEU A 315 -1.33 11.26 17.44
N THR A 316 -2.04 10.64 18.38
CA THR A 316 -3.43 11.00 18.68
C THR A 316 -3.53 12.41 19.26
N ALA A 317 -2.63 12.77 20.19
CA ALA A 317 -2.56 14.11 20.77
C ALA A 317 -2.25 15.18 19.71
N PHE A 318 -1.28 14.92 18.82
CA PHE A 318 -0.97 15.82 17.70
C PHE A 318 -2.17 16.01 16.77
N THR A 319 -2.81 14.90 16.40
CA THR A 319 -4.00 14.93 15.53
C THR A 319 -5.16 15.69 16.19
N TYR A 320 -5.35 15.52 17.49
CA TYR A 320 -6.34 16.26 18.26
C TYR A 320 -6.08 17.77 18.23
N ASP A 321 -4.83 18.18 18.49
CA ASP A 321 -4.43 19.58 18.56
C ASP A 321 -4.54 20.29 17.19
N ASN A 322 -4.30 19.55 16.09
CA ASN A 322 -4.23 20.10 14.72
C ASN A 322 -5.35 19.59 13.80
N CYS A 323 -6.43 19.02 14.34
CA CYS A 323 -7.47 18.37 13.56
C CYS A 323 -8.10 19.26 12.48
N SER A 324 -8.38 20.51 12.80
CA SER A 324 -8.97 21.47 11.85
C SER A 324 -8.08 21.70 10.62
N GLU A 325 -6.77 21.85 10.83
CA GLU A 325 -5.82 22.10 9.74
C GLU A 325 -5.57 20.84 8.91
N ILE A 326 -5.42 19.68 9.56
CA ILE A 326 -5.28 18.37 8.90
C ILE A 326 -6.45 18.14 7.94
N ARG A 327 -7.67 18.36 8.40
CA ARG A 327 -8.87 18.18 7.59
C ARG A 327 -8.98 19.17 6.45
N GLN A 328 -8.73 20.46 6.74
CA GLN A 328 -8.78 21.50 5.72
C GLN A 328 -7.81 21.17 4.57
N LEU A 329 -6.57 20.81 4.90
CA LEU A 329 -5.56 20.49 3.89
C LEU A 329 -5.91 19.24 3.08
N LYS A 330 -6.48 18.21 3.74
CA LYS A 330 -6.96 17.01 3.03
C LYS A 330 -8.13 17.34 2.11
N ASP A 331 -9.14 18.07 2.59
CA ASP A 331 -10.31 18.46 1.79
C ASP A 331 -9.90 19.32 0.59
N GLU A 332 -8.92 20.23 0.76
CA GLU A 332 -8.35 21.01 -0.34
C GLU A 332 -7.62 20.11 -1.36
N ALA A 333 -6.83 19.15 -0.90
CA ALA A 333 -6.12 18.20 -1.75
C ALA A 333 -7.09 17.31 -2.54
N ASP A 334 -8.14 16.82 -1.87
CA ASP A 334 -9.20 16.00 -2.46
C ASP A 334 -9.99 16.74 -3.55
N ASN A 335 -10.14 18.06 -3.43
CA ASN A 335 -10.75 18.88 -4.47
C ASN A 335 -9.78 19.16 -5.62
N LYS A 336 -8.52 19.54 -5.31
CA LYS A 336 -7.51 19.85 -6.32
C LYS A 336 -7.17 18.66 -7.21
N ILE A 337 -7.14 17.44 -6.67
CA ILE A 337 -6.74 16.24 -7.40
C ILE A 337 -7.62 15.97 -8.63
N LYS A 338 -8.91 16.36 -8.60
CA LYS A 338 -9.84 16.22 -9.71
C LYS A 338 -9.43 17.09 -10.90
N GLU A 339 -8.93 18.28 -10.64
CA GLU A 339 -8.50 19.26 -11.64
C GLU A 339 -7.03 19.13 -12.03
N GLN A 340 -6.23 18.42 -11.24
CA GLN A 340 -4.81 18.22 -11.50
C GLN A 340 -4.60 17.53 -12.85
N ASN A 341 -3.72 18.09 -13.69
CA ASN A 341 -3.46 17.58 -15.03
C ASN A 341 -2.23 16.68 -15.11
N THR A 342 -1.21 16.92 -14.29
CA THR A 342 0.07 16.20 -14.34
C THR A 342 0.27 15.37 -13.09
N PHE A 343 0.64 14.10 -13.26
CA PHE A 343 0.90 13.15 -12.19
C PHE A 343 2.33 12.62 -12.30
N THR A 344 3.02 12.56 -11.17
CA THR A 344 4.35 11.95 -11.07
C THR A 344 4.17 10.49 -10.70
N LEU A 345 4.80 9.60 -11.47
CA LEU A 345 4.72 8.15 -11.34
C LEU A 345 6.03 7.52 -10.84
N ASP A 346 7.14 8.23 -10.95
CA ASP A 346 8.44 7.75 -10.46
C ASP A 346 9.29 8.90 -9.92
N TRP A 347 10.12 8.56 -8.91
CA TRP A 347 10.88 9.51 -8.11
C TRP A 347 12.31 9.03 -7.92
N GLU A 348 13.28 9.92 -8.04
CA GLU A 348 14.69 9.63 -7.81
C GLU A 348 15.25 10.47 -6.67
N LEU A 349 16.06 9.83 -5.80
CA LEU A 349 16.72 10.48 -4.69
C LEU A 349 17.78 11.48 -5.18
N ASP A 350 17.70 12.72 -4.72
CA ASP A 350 18.71 13.75 -4.95
C ASP A 350 19.74 13.75 -3.82
N MET A 351 20.88 13.13 -4.07
CA MET A 351 21.99 13.07 -3.10
C MET A 351 22.76 14.41 -2.97
N SER A 352 22.43 15.43 -3.75
CA SER A 352 23.06 16.77 -3.64
C SER A 352 22.52 17.58 -2.46
N TYR A 353 21.36 17.19 -1.91
CA TYR A 353 20.71 17.85 -0.79
C TYR A 353 20.56 16.90 0.41
N SER A 354 20.94 17.34 1.58
CA SER A 354 20.69 16.62 2.84
C SER A 354 20.36 17.59 3.97
N GLU A 355 19.61 17.10 4.92
CA GLU A 355 19.33 17.77 6.20
C GLU A 355 20.28 17.22 7.27
N ASN A 356 20.56 18.01 8.30
CA ASN A 356 21.37 17.57 9.43
C ASN A 356 20.50 16.81 10.44
N LEU A 357 20.88 15.58 10.77
CA LEU A 357 20.18 14.74 11.73
C LEU A 357 21.11 14.36 12.88
N LEU A 358 20.75 14.72 14.11
CA LEU A 358 21.45 14.21 15.30
C LEU A 358 21.11 12.72 15.48
N PHE A 359 22.11 11.88 15.36
CA PHE A 359 21.98 10.42 15.47
C PHE A 359 22.74 9.90 16.68
N LYS A 360 22.11 9.01 17.45
CA LYS A 360 22.71 8.32 18.61
C LYS A 360 22.88 6.84 18.27
N GLY A 361 24.09 6.40 18.05
CA GLY A 361 24.41 5.04 17.62
C GLY A 361 25.41 4.32 18.53
N TYR A 362 25.89 3.17 18.08
CA TYR A 362 26.96 2.38 18.68
C TYR A 362 28.06 2.13 17.67
N GLU A 363 29.32 1.98 18.11
CA GLU A 363 30.41 1.61 17.21
C GLU A 363 30.16 0.23 16.61
N TYR A 364 30.30 0.13 15.28
CA TYR A 364 30.23 -1.14 14.55
C TYR A 364 31.63 -1.73 14.41
N ILE A 365 31.88 -2.84 15.08
CA ILE A 365 33.18 -3.54 15.08
C ILE A 365 33.12 -4.67 14.08
N ARG A 366 34.09 -4.69 13.15
CA ARG A 366 34.34 -5.81 12.25
C ARG A 366 35.54 -6.61 12.80
N PRO A 367 35.31 -7.81 13.36
CA PRO A 367 36.43 -8.64 13.78
C PRO A 367 37.29 -9.05 12.58
N GLU A 368 38.61 -9.17 12.81
CA GLU A 368 39.50 -9.73 11.80
C GLU A 368 39.08 -11.16 11.44
N PRO A 369 39.10 -11.55 10.16
CA PRO A 369 38.76 -12.90 9.75
C PRO A 369 39.75 -13.92 10.36
N SER A 370 39.28 -14.80 11.23
CA SER A 370 40.08 -15.90 11.75
C SER A 370 39.68 -17.22 11.07
N GLU A 371 40.65 -17.97 10.56
CA GLU A 371 40.52 -19.34 10.06
C GLU A 371 39.41 -19.58 9.03
N GLY A 372 39.29 -18.69 8.01
CA GLY A 372 38.36 -18.86 6.90
C GLY A 372 36.88 -18.59 7.22
N ARG A 373 36.56 -18.13 8.42
CA ARG A 373 35.23 -17.70 8.81
C ARG A 373 35.15 -16.17 8.68
N ARG A 374 34.20 -15.66 7.84
CA ARG A 374 33.77 -14.26 7.92
C ARG A 374 32.93 -14.10 9.18
N MET A 375 33.52 -13.59 10.25
CA MET A 375 32.75 -13.18 11.41
C MET A 375 31.94 -11.94 11.03
N ARG A 376 30.63 -12.00 11.29
CA ARG A 376 29.77 -10.85 11.13
C ARG A 376 30.16 -9.80 12.16
N GLY A 377 30.23 -8.54 11.76
CA GLY A 377 30.43 -7.44 12.69
C GLY A 377 29.29 -7.32 13.69
N TYR A 378 29.55 -6.65 14.80
CA TYR A 378 28.58 -6.38 15.86
C TYR A 378 28.66 -4.91 16.30
N TYR A 379 27.60 -4.43 16.93
CA TYR A 379 27.53 -3.11 17.53
C TYR A 379 27.97 -3.20 18.99
N ASP A 380 28.96 -2.38 19.38
CA ASP A 380 29.53 -2.36 20.72
C ASP A 380 28.75 -1.39 21.61
N HIS A 381 27.90 -1.90 22.48
CA HIS A 381 27.07 -1.09 23.37
C HIS A 381 27.89 -0.32 24.42
N ASP A 382 29.12 -0.75 24.69
CA ASP A 382 30.03 -0.03 25.58
C ASP A 382 30.70 1.18 24.90
N LYS A 383 30.44 1.36 23.59
CA LYS A 383 30.93 2.49 22.80
C LYS A 383 29.79 3.24 22.10
N PRO A 384 28.90 3.88 22.88
CA PRO A 384 27.88 4.75 22.33
C PRO A 384 28.52 5.99 21.72
N TRP A 385 27.89 6.51 20.65
CA TRP A 385 28.27 7.79 20.07
C TRP A 385 27.02 8.61 19.71
N ALA A 386 27.20 9.92 19.64
CA ALA A 386 26.21 10.86 19.12
C ALA A 386 26.92 11.81 18.15
N ASP A 387 26.39 11.92 16.94
CA ASP A 387 26.97 12.77 15.90
C ASP A 387 25.88 13.30 14.97
N THR A 388 26.17 14.37 14.24
CA THR A 388 25.29 14.87 13.19
C THR A 388 25.63 14.17 11.88
N ILE A 389 24.64 13.49 11.30
CA ILE A 389 24.80 12.77 10.04
C ILE A 389 23.92 13.38 8.94
N PRO A 390 24.27 13.21 7.65
CA PRO A 390 23.39 13.62 6.55
C PRO A 390 22.09 12.78 6.53
N TYR A 391 20.95 13.43 6.34
CA TYR A 391 19.67 12.81 6.07
C TYR A 391 19.15 13.30 4.72
N TYR A 392 19.16 12.42 3.74
CA TYR A 392 18.76 12.71 2.36
C TYR A 392 17.25 12.53 2.22
N THR A 393 16.54 13.63 2.00
CA THR A 393 15.06 13.66 2.01
C THR A 393 14.45 14.15 0.71
N LEU A 394 15.28 14.67 -0.21
CA LEU A 394 14.80 15.25 -1.45
C LEU A 394 14.67 14.17 -2.54
N TYR A 395 13.48 14.03 -3.08
CA TYR A 395 13.20 13.20 -4.23
C TYR A 395 12.65 14.07 -5.37
N ASN A 396 13.24 13.93 -6.55
CA ASN A 396 12.84 14.63 -7.76
C ASN A 396 11.95 13.74 -8.62
N PRO A 397 10.90 14.29 -9.28
CA PRO A 397 10.10 13.54 -10.23
C PRO A 397 10.93 13.21 -11.47
N VAL A 398 10.96 11.92 -11.86
CA VAL A 398 11.68 11.46 -13.07
C VAL A 398 10.74 10.94 -14.15
N LEU A 399 9.51 10.58 -13.79
CA LEU A 399 8.47 10.17 -14.72
C LEU A 399 7.18 10.91 -14.39
N THR A 400 6.67 11.65 -15.38
CA THR A 400 5.38 12.37 -15.24
C THR A 400 4.50 12.11 -16.45
N VAL A 401 3.18 12.09 -16.21
CA VAL A 401 2.18 11.97 -17.28
C VAL A 401 1.11 13.03 -17.14
N THR A 402 0.58 13.45 -18.30
CA THR A 402 -0.66 14.26 -18.33
C THR A 402 -1.84 13.31 -18.33
N LYS A 403 -2.77 13.44 -17.38
CA LYS A 403 -3.93 12.56 -17.33
C LYS A 403 -4.83 12.74 -18.55
N PRO A 404 -5.43 11.67 -19.10
CA PRO A 404 -6.48 11.80 -20.10
C PRO A 404 -7.78 12.29 -19.44
N TRP A 405 -8.78 12.65 -20.23
CA TRP A 405 -10.14 12.85 -19.75
C TRP A 405 -10.74 11.54 -19.18
N ALA A 406 -10.46 10.41 -19.86
CA ALA A 406 -10.85 9.07 -19.39
C ALA A 406 -9.91 7.99 -19.92
N TYR A 407 -9.95 6.83 -19.29
CA TYR A 407 -9.40 5.58 -19.84
C TYR A 407 -10.53 4.71 -20.39
N VAL A 408 -10.29 4.04 -21.52
CA VAL A 408 -11.22 3.06 -22.10
C VAL A 408 -10.58 1.68 -22.00
N ILE A 409 -11.31 0.74 -21.43
CA ILE A 409 -10.81 -0.62 -21.13
C ILE A 409 -11.78 -1.65 -21.73
N PRO A 410 -11.34 -2.54 -22.64
CA PRO A 410 -12.19 -3.60 -23.17
C PRO A 410 -12.70 -4.56 -22.09
N GLN A 411 -13.90 -5.09 -22.25
CA GLN A 411 -14.53 -6.03 -21.32
C GLN A 411 -13.68 -7.28 -21.04
N ALA A 412 -12.80 -7.65 -21.95
CA ALA A 412 -11.87 -8.77 -21.79
C ALA A 412 -10.95 -8.62 -20.56
N TRP A 413 -10.80 -7.38 -20.03
CA TRP A 413 -9.97 -7.05 -18.88
C TRP A 413 -10.78 -6.66 -17.64
N SER A 414 -11.95 -7.30 -17.45
CA SER A 414 -12.84 -7.03 -16.32
C SER A 414 -12.18 -7.26 -14.95
N ASP A 415 -11.25 -8.18 -14.83
CA ASP A 415 -10.49 -8.46 -13.61
C ASP A 415 -9.62 -7.27 -13.17
N VAL A 416 -9.11 -6.47 -14.11
CA VAL A 416 -8.42 -5.20 -13.82
C VAL A 416 -9.42 -4.13 -13.37
N VAL A 417 -10.59 -4.08 -14.02
CA VAL A 417 -11.65 -3.14 -13.66
C VAL A 417 -12.20 -3.43 -12.26
N ASP A 418 -12.34 -4.69 -11.88
CA ASP A 418 -12.76 -5.07 -10.53
C ASP A 418 -11.79 -4.55 -9.47
N LYS A 419 -10.47 -4.55 -9.76
CA LYS A 419 -9.47 -3.95 -8.85
C LYS A 419 -9.63 -2.45 -8.70
N LEU A 420 -10.00 -1.73 -9.75
CA LEU A 420 -10.35 -0.31 -9.67
C LEU A 420 -11.57 -0.10 -8.78
N LYS A 421 -12.62 -0.89 -8.96
CA LYS A 421 -13.84 -0.82 -8.15
C LYS A 421 -13.60 -1.13 -6.67
N TYR A 422 -12.70 -2.07 -6.32
CA TYR A 422 -12.31 -2.30 -4.92
C TYR A 422 -11.71 -1.04 -4.27
N ASN A 423 -11.23 -0.10 -5.07
CA ASN A 423 -10.68 1.17 -4.61
C ASN A 423 -11.68 2.34 -4.73
N GLY A 424 -12.97 2.04 -4.86
CA GLY A 424 -14.05 3.03 -4.89
C GLY A 424 -14.08 3.87 -6.15
N ILE A 425 -13.46 3.39 -7.24
CA ILE A 425 -13.44 4.11 -8.51
C ILE A 425 -14.76 3.89 -9.24
N GLU A 426 -15.39 5.00 -9.63
CA GLU A 426 -16.56 5.00 -10.47
C GLU A 426 -16.19 4.60 -11.89
N VAL A 427 -16.90 3.60 -12.40
CA VAL A 427 -16.71 3.05 -13.73
C VAL A 427 -18.00 3.18 -14.52
N TYR A 428 -17.87 3.50 -15.79
CA TYR A 428 -18.98 3.59 -16.73
C TYR A 428 -18.84 2.54 -17.82
N ARG A 429 -19.94 2.25 -18.53
CA ARG A 429 -19.98 1.35 -19.69
C ARG A 429 -20.46 2.07 -20.94
N LEU A 430 -19.92 1.70 -22.09
CA LEU A 430 -20.45 2.15 -23.39
C LEU A 430 -21.84 1.56 -23.65
N LYS A 431 -22.78 2.41 -24.09
CA LYS A 431 -24.15 1.98 -24.41
C LYS A 431 -24.29 1.34 -25.78
N ARG A 432 -23.31 1.54 -26.66
CA ARG A 432 -23.33 1.03 -28.06
C ARG A 432 -21.92 0.84 -28.59
N ASP A 433 -21.84 0.03 -29.65
CA ASP A 433 -20.59 -0.11 -30.42
C ASP A 433 -20.25 1.22 -31.08
N THR A 434 -18.98 1.59 -31.04
CA THR A 434 -18.49 2.88 -31.60
C THR A 434 -17.01 2.83 -31.94
N GLY A 435 -16.60 3.53 -32.99
CA GLY A 435 -15.21 3.92 -33.21
C GLY A 435 -14.89 5.14 -32.37
N ILE A 436 -13.75 5.16 -31.71
CA ILE A 436 -13.29 6.26 -30.87
C ILE A 436 -11.86 6.59 -31.24
N GLU A 437 -11.58 7.86 -31.50
CA GLU A 437 -10.22 8.40 -31.59
C GLU A 437 -9.60 8.41 -30.19
N VAL A 438 -8.56 7.61 -30.01
CA VAL A 438 -7.86 7.44 -28.73
C VAL A 438 -6.36 7.53 -28.92
N GLU A 439 -5.67 7.88 -27.85
CA GLU A 439 -4.24 7.71 -27.71
C GLU A 439 -3.97 6.32 -27.13
N THR A 440 -3.23 5.51 -27.87
CA THR A 440 -2.88 4.14 -27.51
C THR A 440 -1.39 4.02 -27.23
N TYR A 441 -1.03 3.08 -26.36
CA TYR A 441 0.36 2.70 -26.13
C TYR A 441 0.68 1.38 -26.83
N TYR A 442 1.85 1.32 -27.46
CA TYR A 442 2.48 0.06 -27.85
C TYR A 442 3.70 -0.18 -26.97
N ILE A 443 3.82 -1.38 -26.44
CA ILE A 443 4.96 -1.76 -25.60
C ILE A 443 6.15 -2.06 -26.49
N GLU A 444 7.10 -1.14 -26.57
CA GLU A 444 8.31 -1.34 -27.39
C GLU A 444 9.28 -2.32 -26.76
N ASN A 445 9.52 -2.15 -25.44
CA ASN A 445 10.42 -2.99 -24.70
C ASN A 445 10.02 -3.06 -23.22
N THR A 446 10.35 -4.18 -22.59
CA THR A 446 10.26 -4.37 -21.15
C THR A 446 11.30 -5.40 -20.70
N GLU A 447 11.85 -5.20 -19.52
CA GLU A 447 12.72 -6.15 -18.86
C GLU A 447 11.89 -6.95 -17.84
N ARG A 448 11.88 -8.27 -18.01
CA ARG A 448 11.15 -9.16 -17.11
C ARG A 448 12.05 -9.65 -15.97
N SER A 449 11.54 -9.68 -14.75
CA SER A 449 12.28 -10.25 -13.63
C SER A 449 12.55 -11.75 -13.84
N GLU A 450 13.78 -12.20 -13.54
CA GLU A 450 14.17 -13.62 -13.69
C GLU A 450 13.46 -14.56 -12.71
N ARG A 451 13.00 -14.03 -11.59
CA ARG A 451 12.33 -14.79 -10.52
C ARG A 451 11.01 -14.12 -10.15
N PRO A 452 10.01 -14.93 -9.76
CA PRO A 452 8.75 -14.36 -9.33
C PRO A 452 8.92 -13.53 -8.04
N ASN A 453 8.26 -12.38 -8.00
CA ASN A 453 8.09 -11.54 -6.83
C ASN A 453 6.60 -11.49 -6.49
N GLN A 454 6.23 -11.98 -5.32
CA GLN A 454 4.81 -12.07 -4.90
C GLN A 454 3.90 -12.81 -5.89
N GLY A 455 4.43 -13.82 -6.56
CA GLY A 455 3.71 -14.59 -7.58
C GLY A 455 3.80 -14.04 -9.00
N HIS A 456 4.38 -12.88 -9.20
CA HIS A 456 4.48 -12.17 -10.49
C HIS A 456 5.90 -12.12 -11.03
N TYR A 457 6.04 -12.22 -12.34
CA TYR A 457 7.26 -11.85 -13.06
C TYR A 457 7.15 -10.40 -13.48
N VAL A 458 7.68 -9.50 -12.65
CA VAL A 458 7.50 -8.05 -12.79
C VAL A 458 8.16 -7.53 -14.06
N ASN A 459 7.41 -6.73 -14.84
CA ASN A 459 7.90 -5.98 -15.99
C ASN A 459 8.54 -4.67 -15.50
N ARG A 460 9.76 -4.38 -15.94
CA ARG A 460 10.53 -3.19 -15.55
C ARG A 460 11.05 -2.45 -16.77
N ASN A 461 11.49 -1.21 -16.59
CA ASN A 461 12.08 -0.39 -17.65
C ASN A 461 11.21 -0.36 -18.92
N VAL A 462 9.88 -0.24 -18.69
CA VAL A 462 8.89 -0.30 -19.75
C VAL A 462 9.04 0.92 -20.67
N LYS A 463 9.25 0.67 -21.96
CA LYS A 463 9.26 1.68 -23.00
C LYS A 463 8.02 1.55 -23.86
N VAL A 464 7.40 2.67 -24.15
CA VAL A 464 6.16 2.73 -24.93
C VAL A 464 6.30 3.74 -26.08
N SER A 465 5.63 3.46 -27.18
CA SER A 465 5.30 4.45 -28.20
C SER A 465 3.82 4.82 -28.12
N ILE A 466 3.54 6.06 -28.51
CA ILE A 466 2.19 6.62 -28.45
C ILE A 466 1.66 6.77 -29.87
N VAL A 467 0.47 6.25 -30.13
CA VAL A 467 -0.20 6.34 -31.43
C VAL A 467 -1.63 6.85 -31.25
N ASN A 468 -1.96 7.94 -31.94
CA ASN A 468 -3.34 8.40 -32.05
C ASN A 468 -4.02 7.68 -33.20
N GLN A 469 -5.08 6.93 -32.90
CA GLN A 469 -5.82 6.14 -33.89
C GLN A 469 -7.26 5.93 -33.51
N GLU A 470 -8.09 5.68 -34.52
CA GLU A 470 -9.48 5.23 -34.27
C GLU A 470 -9.46 3.73 -33.91
N MET A 471 -10.04 3.42 -32.75
CA MET A 471 -10.18 2.04 -32.26
C MET A 471 -11.65 1.67 -32.12
N PRO A 472 -12.04 0.44 -32.50
CA PRO A 472 -13.37 -0.08 -32.28
C PRO A 472 -13.53 -0.47 -30.81
N TYR A 473 -14.62 0.01 -30.20
CA TYR A 473 -15.07 -0.40 -28.88
C TYR A 473 -16.52 -0.88 -28.95
N TYR A 474 -16.87 -1.76 -28.04
CA TYR A 474 -18.14 -2.45 -28.07
C TYR A 474 -19.03 -2.02 -26.89
N LYS A 475 -20.34 -2.17 -27.06
CA LYS A 475 -21.28 -1.98 -25.98
C LYS A 475 -20.86 -2.79 -24.75
N GLY A 476 -20.77 -2.11 -23.61
CA GLY A 476 -20.35 -2.71 -22.35
C GLY A 476 -18.85 -2.57 -22.03
N ASP A 477 -18.01 -2.10 -22.98
CA ASP A 477 -16.63 -1.74 -22.68
C ASP A 477 -16.58 -0.63 -21.62
N TYR A 478 -15.58 -0.66 -20.76
CA TYR A 478 -15.49 0.19 -19.58
C TYR A 478 -14.85 1.53 -19.90
N VAL A 479 -15.34 2.56 -19.20
CA VAL A 479 -14.80 3.92 -19.26
C VAL A 479 -14.58 4.43 -17.83
N VAL A 480 -13.36 4.83 -17.52
CA VAL A 480 -12.96 5.39 -16.23
C VAL A 480 -12.66 6.87 -16.42
N ILE A 481 -13.58 7.74 -16.02
CA ILE A 481 -13.42 9.19 -16.13
C ILE A 481 -12.49 9.68 -15.02
N THR A 482 -11.47 10.50 -15.38
CA THR A 482 -10.48 11.01 -14.42
C THR A 482 -10.93 12.32 -13.75
N ASN A 483 -12.10 12.32 -13.16
CA ASN A 483 -12.65 13.40 -12.34
C ASN A 483 -13.04 12.87 -10.96
N GLN A 484 -12.13 12.16 -10.31
CA GLN A 484 -12.38 11.44 -9.07
C GLN A 484 -11.30 11.73 -8.03
N HIS A 485 -11.63 11.54 -6.75
CA HIS A 485 -10.65 11.67 -5.65
C HIS A 485 -9.49 10.65 -5.78
N ALA A 486 -9.76 9.51 -6.41
CA ALA A 486 -8.79 8.43 -6.63
C ALA A 486 -7.90 8.64 -7.87
N ASN A 487 -7.84 9.84 -8.46
CA ASN A 487 -7.08 10.07 -9.70
C ASN A 487 -5.62 9.64 -9.63
N LYS A 488 -4.93 9.83 -8.48
CA LYS A 488 -3.55 9.34 -8.32
C LYS A 488 -3.47 7.82 -8.50
N TYR A 489 -4.39 7.08 -7.88
CA TYR A 489 -4.44 5.63 -8.00
C TYR A 489 -4.79 5.20 -9.43
N ILE A 490 -5.78 5.84 -10.06
CA ILE A 490 -6.19 5.54 -11.44
C ILE A 490 -4.99 5.67 -12.39
N VAL A 491 -4.29 6.80 -12.33
CA VAL A 491 -3.18 7.09 -13.23
C VAL A 491 -1.99 6.15 -12.93
N GLU A 492 -1.63 5.97 -11.64
CA GLU A 492 -0.54 5.07 -11.21
C GLU A 492 -0.76 3.63 -11.72
N MET A 493 -1.99 3.13 -11.65
CA MET A 493 -2.26 1.73 -11.96
C MET A 493 -2.50 1.46 -13.45
N LEU A 494 -2.96 2.46 -14.22
CA LEU A 494 -3.31 2.28 -15.63
C LEU A 494 -2.24 2.73 -16.62
N GLU A 495 -1.28 3.55 -16.22
CA GLU A 495 -0.17 3.96 -17.10
C GLU A 495 0.89 2.85 -17.18
N PRO A 496 1.13 2.24 -18.35
CA PRO A 496 1.93 1.01 -18.44
C PRO A 496 3.40 1.18 -18.06
N HIS A 497 3.93 2.38 -18.17
CA HIS A 497 5.33 2.71 -17.83
C HIS A 497 5.52 3.13 -16.37
N ALA A 498 4.44 3.24 -15.58
CA ALA A 498 4.57 3.42 -14.14
C ALA A 498 5.16 2.17 -13.48
N PRO A 499 6.15 2.31 -12.57
CA PRO A 499 6.87 1.17 -11.99
C PRO A 499 6.00 0.19 -11.20
N ASN A 500 4.84 0.66 -10.75
CA ASN A 500 3.90 -0.12 -9.92
C ASN A 500 2.54 -0.37 -10.59
N SER A 501 2.43 -0.10 -11.90
CA SER A 501 1.18 -0.29 -12.66
C SER A 501 0.74 -1.75 -12.76
N TYR A 502 -0.49 -1.96 -13.16
CA TYR A 502 -0.97 -3.30 -13.49
C TYR A 502 -0.15 -3.97 -14.60
N PHE A 503 0.39 -3.20 -15.56
CA PHE A 503 1.32 -3.74 -16.54
C PHE A 503 2.64 -4.17 -15.90
N ALA A 504 3.21 -3.35 -15.02
CA ALA A 504 4.43 -3.70 -14.29
C ALA A 504 4.24 -5.01 -13.48
N TRP A 505 3.08 -5.22 -12.90
CA TRP A 505 2.71 -6.45 -12.18
C TRP A 505 2.17 -7.57 -13.08
N ASN A 506 2.46 -7.53 -14.38
CA ASN A 506 2.17 -8.54 -15.41
C ASN A 506 0.69 -8.97 -15.58
N TYR A 507 -0.27 -8.11 -15.25
CA TYR A 507 -1.69 -8.39 -15.50
C TYR A 507 -2.07 -8.38 -16.98
N PHE A 508 -1.26 -7.78 -17.83
CA PHE A 508 -1.48 -7.65 -19.28
C PHE A 508 -0.50 -8.47 -20.13
N ASP A 509 0.27 -9.38 -19.56
CA ASP A 509 1.30 -10.15 -20.25
C ASP A 509 0.84 -10.84 -21.55
N PRO A 510 -0.43 -11.32 -21.73
CA PRO A 510 -0.87 -11.91 -22.98
C PRO A 510 -0.64 -11.04 -24.23
N ILE A 511 -0.57 -9.68 -24.07
CA ILE A 511 -0.28 -8.81 -25.22
C ILE A 511 1.18 -8.90 -25.72
N LEU A 512 2.07 -9.48 -24.93
CA LEU A 512 3.48 -9.66 -25.26
C LEU A 512 3.74 -11.01 -25.97
N GLU A 513 2.73 -11.88 -26.01
CA GLU A 513 2.85 -13.18 -26.67
C GLU A 513 2.72 -13.02 -28.19
N SER A 514 3.53 -13.77 -28.93
CA SER A 514 3.34 -13.92 -30.38
C SER A 514 2.27 -14.98 -30.60
N HIS A 515 1.14 -14.58 -31.18
CA HIS A 515 -0.05 -15.43 -31.25
C HIS A 515 -0.12 -16.33 -32.46
N ASP A 516 0.66 -16.04 -33.52
CA ASP A 516 0.50 -16.77 -34.76
C ASP A 516 1.67 -17.70 -35.05
N PHE A 517 1.36 -18.97 -35.06
CA PHE A 517 2.23 -19.99 -35.62
C PHE A 517 2.25 -19.86 -37.16
N TYR A 518 2.84 -18.77 -37.65
CA TYR A 518 3.12 -18.72 -39.07
C TYR A 518 4.26 -19.66 -39.39
N SER A 519 4.00 -20.62 -40.26
CA SER A 519 5.10 -21.25 -40.94
C SER A 519 5.69 -20.24 -41.91
N PHE A 520 6.78 -19.60 -41.56
CA PHE A 520 7.50 -18.70 -42.46
C PHE A 520 7.78 -19.31 -43.81
N ARG A 521 7.85 -20.66 -43.86
CA ARG A 521 7.96 -21.42 -45.10
C ARG A 521 6.77 -21.22 -46.04
N SER A 522 5.59 -20.92 -45.52
CA SER A 522 4.39 -20.65 -46.34
C SER A 522 4.48 -19.31 -47.07
N PHE A 523 5.27 -18.39 -46.58
CA PHE A 523 5.47 -17.05 -47.11
C PHE A 523 6.84 -16.85 -47.76
N GLU A 524 7.70 -17.91 -47.76
CA GLU A 524 9.10 -17.78 -48.24
C GLU A 524 9.19 -17.15 -49.62
N SER A 525 8.34 -17.59 -50.59
CA SER A 525 8.35 -17.04 -51.93
C SER A 525 7.96 -15.56 -51.99
N GLN A 526 6.96 -15.12 -51.18
CA GLN A 526 6.54 -13.72 -51.13
C GLN A 526 7.60 -12.85 -50.44
N LEU A 527 8.25 -13.36 -49.38
CA LEU A 527 9.32 -12.67 -48.67
C LEU A 527 10.58 -12.54 -49.56
N MET A 528 10.89 -13.56 -50.34
CA MET A 528 12.00 -13.47 -51.29
C MET A 528 11.68 -12.50 -52.44
N GLU A 529 10.45 -12.46 -52.92
CA GLU A 529 10.01 -11.46 -53.91
C GLU A 529 10.06 -10.03 -53.35
N LEU A 530 9.71 -9.85 -52.08
CA LEU A 530 9.85 -8.56 -51.36
C LEU A 530 11.33 -8.14 -51.28
N LEU A 531 12.22 -9.06 -50.88
CA LEU A 531 13.66 -8.80 -50.79
C LEU A 531 14.27 -8.40 -52.15
N GLU A 532 13.76 -8.98 -53.25
CA GLU A 532 14.19 -8.60 -54.59
C GLU A 532 13.76 -7.18 -54.99
N LYS A 533 12.61 -6.72 -54.49
CA LYS A 533 12.02 -5.42 -54.89
C LYS A 533 12.41 -4.27 -53.96
N ASP A 534 12.72 -4.57 -52.70
CA ASP A 534 13.01 -3.60 -51.66
C ASP A 534 14.54 -3.49 -51.43
N GLU A 535 15.14 -2.42 -51.93
CA GLU A 535 16.59 -2.19 -51.83
C GLU A 535 17.01 -1.86 -50.38
N ASP A 536 16.17 -1.19 -49.62
CA ASP A 536 16.46 -0.80 -48.21
C ASP A 536 16.41 -2.02 -47.30
N LEU A 537 15.40 -2.89 -47.46
CA LEU A 537 15.30 -4.14 -46.74
C LEU A 537 16.47 -5.08 -47.04
N ARG A 538 16.91 -5.11 -48.32
CA ARG A 538 18.07 -5.90 -48.73
C ARG A 538 19.35 -5.38 -48.07
N ALA A 539 19.55 -4.05 -48.07
CA ALA A 539 20.71 -3.42 -47.43
C ALA A 539 20.74 -3.72 -45.92
N ALA A 540 19.62 -3.56 -45.23
CA ALA A 540 19.50 -3.84 -43.81
C ALA A 540 19.80 -5.32 -43.47
N MET A 541 19.34 -6.25 -44.32
CA MET A 541 19.63 -7.67 -44.15
C MET A 541 21.11 -8.00 -44.30
N GLU A 542 21.77 -7.42 -45.33
CA GLU A 542 23.20 -7.63 -45.55
C GLU A 542 24.06 -6.97 -44.46
N GLU A 543 23.68 -5.79 -43.98
CA GLU A 543 24.33 -5.16 -42.83
C GLU A 543 24.29 -6.04 -41.60
N ARG A 544 23.11 -6.58 -41.26
CA ARG A 544 22.93 -7.48 -40.12
C ARG A 544 23.71 -8.79 -40.26
N LYS A 545 23.86 -9.33 -41.46
CA LYS A 545 24.69 -10.51 -41.71
C LYS A 545 26.18 -10.22 -41.47
N ILE A 546 26.62 -9.00 -41.70
CA ILE A 546 28.00 -8.59 -41.43
C ILE A 546 28.25 -8.43 -39.94
N GLU A 547 27.27 -7.90 -39.20
CA GLU A 547 27.36 -7.64 -37.77
C GLU A 547 27.18 -8.89 -36.89
N ASP A 548 26.39 -9.87 -37.36
CA ASP A 548 26.03 -11.06 -36.62
C ASP A 548 26.27 -12.34 -37.42
N GLU A 549 27.39 -13.02 -37.13
CA GLU A 549 27.79 -14.27 -37.81
C GLU A 549 26.78 -15.40 -37.58
N SER A 550 26.09 -15.41 -36.42
CA SER A 550 25.05 -16.40 -36.13
C SER A 550 23.83 -16.18 -37.00
N PHE A 551 23.41 -14.94 -37.20
CA PHE A 551 22.34 -14.55 -38.11
C PHE A 551 22.72 -14.87 -39.57
N ALA A 552 23.96 -14.61 -39.97
CA ALA A 552 24.43 -14.89 -41.35
C ALA A 552 24.36 -16.39 -41.69
N SER A 553 24.49 -17.27 -40.73
CA SER A 553 24.42 -18.73 -40.90
C SER A 553 23.03 -19.33 -40.68
N ASP A 554 22.08 -18.60 -40.09
CA ASP A 554 20.74 -19.09 -39.76
C ASP A 554 19.67 -18.61 -40.76
N GLN A 555 19.31 -19.50 -41.68
CA GLN A 555 18.27 -19.23 -42.70
C GLN A 555 16.91 -18.90 -42.07
N MET A 556 16.58 -19.53 -40.94
CA MET A 556 15.30 -19.27 -40.26
C MET A 556 15.28 -17.90 -39.59
N ALA A 557 16.39 -17.47 -39.01
CA ALA A 557 16.52 -16.13 -38.47
C ALA A 557 16.44 -15.06 -39.59
N GLN A 558 17.03 -15.34 -40.75
CA GLN A 558 16.93 -14.44 -41.90
C GLN A 558 15.50 -14.38 -42.45
N LEU A 559 14.81 -15.50 -42.57
CA LEU A 559 13.41 -15.54 -43.04
C LEU A 559 12.49 -14.82 -42.04
N ARG A 560 12.73 -14.99 -40.75
CA ARG A 560 12.02 -14.25 -39.69
C ARG A 560 12.27 -12.75 -39.81
N PHE A 561 13.49 -12.33 -40.02
CA PHE A 561 13.84 -10.92 -40.24
C PHE A 561 13.08 -10.32 -41.40
N LEU A 562 13.01 -11.04 -42.54
CA LEU A 562 12.22 -10.60 -43.71
C LEU A 562 10.72 -10.49 -43.38
N TYR A 563 10.18 -11.45 -42.63
CA TYR A 563 8.78 -11.41 -42.19
C TYR A 563 8.52 -10.21 -41.27
N GLU A 564 9.37 -10.00 -40.26
CA GLU A 564 9.25 -8.90 -39.29
C GLU A 564 9.36 -7.50 -39.95
N ASN A 565 10.02 -7.40 -41.10
CA ASN A 565 10.16 -6.17 -41.89
C ASN A 565 9.26 -6.15 -43.14
N SER A 566 8.28 -7.04 -43.23
CA SER A 566 7.34 -7.08 -44.35
C SER A 566 6.01 -6.41 -44.01
N PRO A 567 5.24 -5.96 -45.01
CA PRO A 567 3.86 -5.48 -44.81
C PRO A 567 2.94 -6.53 -44.21
N MET A 568 3.30 -7.83 -44.27
CA MET A 568 2.55 -8.92 -43.65
C MET A 568 2.66 -8.92 -42.12
N TYR A 569 3.73 -8.35 -41.58
CA TYR A 569 3.90 -8.22 -40.13
C TYR A 569 3.00 -7.14 -39.53
N GLU A 570 2.67 -6.09 -40.27
CA GLU A 570 1.75 -5.04 -39.82
C GLU A 570 0.31 -5.53 -39.60
N ILE A 571 -0.03 -6.76 -40.05
CA ILE A 571 -1.36 -7.34 -39.82
C ILE A 571 -1.58 -7.65 -38.34
N GLU A 572 -0.54 -7.77 -37.52
CA GLU A 572 -0.65 -7.92 -36.07
C GLU A 572 -0.88 -6.57 -35.37
N LYS A 573 -1.90 -5.83 -35.80
CA LYS A 573 -2.29 -4.52 -35.24
C LYS A 573 -2.41 -4.51 -33.73
N TYR A 574 -2.68 -5.66 -33.11
CA TYR A 574 -2.86 -5.81 -31.68
C TYR A 574 -1.65 -6.37 -30.95
N ASN A 575 -0.56 -6.70 -31.68
CA ASN A 575 0.67 -7.15 -31.02
C ASN A 575 1.27 -6.00 -30.22
N ARG A 576 1.52 -6.25 -28.93
CA ARG A 576 2.04 -5.28 -27.97
C ARG A 576 1.18 -4.02 -27.79
N LEU A 577 -0.03 -3.98 -28.34
CA LEU A 577 -0.99 -2.92 -28.10
C LEU A 577 -1.49 -3.03 -26.65
N TYR A 578 -1.20 -2.03 -25.86
CA TYR A 578 -1.70 -1.94 -24.50
C TYR A 578 -3.23 -1.75 -24.53
N PRO A 579 -4.02 -2.58 -23.83
CA PRO A 579 -5.47 -2.59 -24.02
C PRO A 579 -6.18 -1.41 -23.38
N VAL A 580 -5.53 -0.69 -22.46
CA VAL A 580 -6.09 0.50 -21.83
C VAL A 580 -5.72 1.71 -22.69
N ALA A 581 -6.70 2.28 -23.36
CA ALA A 581 -6.50 3.46 -24.20
C ALA A 581 -6.85 4.75 -23.44
N ARG A 582 -6.23 5.84 -23.84
CA ARG A 582 -6.40 7.18 -23.27
C ARG A 582 -7.31 8.01 -24.15
N LEU A 583 -8.39 8.49 -23.58
CA LEU A 583 -9.33 9.39 -24.22
C LEU A 583 -9.02 10.81 -23.76
N ILE A 584 -8.37 11.59 -24.61
CA ILE A 584 -7.81 12.90 -24.22
C ILE A 584 -8.91 13.93 -23.97
N SER A 585 -10.02 13.85 -24.72
CA SER A 585 -11.18 14.74 -24.54
C SER A 585 -12.47 13.97 -24.72
N GLN A 586 -13.55 14.47 -24.13
CA GLN A 586 -14.86 13.85 -24.26
C GLN A 586 -15.35 13.91 -25.71
N PRO A 587 -15.68 12.77 -26.35
CA PRO A 587 -16.22 12.75 -27.71
C PRO A 587 -17.65 13.35 -27.76
N VAL A 588 -18.01 13.90 -28.90
CA VAL A 588 -19.37 14.36 -29.17
C VAL A 588 -20.31 13.13 -29.25
N ASN A 589 -21.45 13.18 -28.58
CA ASN A 589 -22.45 12.09 -28.53
C ASN A 589 -21.92 10.78 -27.89
N PHE A 590 -21.02 10.89 -26.91
CA PHE A 590 -20.49 9.77 -26.15
C PHE A 590 -21.53 9.34 -25.08
N GLU A 591 -22.16 8.21 -25.30
CA GLU A 591 -23.24 7.72 -24.42
C GLU A 591 -22.70 6.68 -23.44
N LEU A 592 -22.76 7.02 -22.17
CA LEU A 592 -22.31 6.18 -21.05
C LEU A 592 -23.49 5.80 -20.15
N GLU A 593 -23.37 4.67 -19.46
CA GLU A 593 -24.18 4.29 -18.31
C GLU A 593 -23.24 3.92 -17.16
N GLU A 594 -23.67 4.21 -15.94
CA GLU A 594 -22.93 3.84 -14.74
C GLU A 594 -22.87 2.33 -14.60
N ASP A 595 -21.69 1.80 -14.28
CA ASP A 595 -21.53 0.39 -13.96
C ASP A 595 -21.88 0.15 -12.49
N THR A 596 -23.09 -0.36 -12.27
CA THR A 596 -23.63 -0.62 -10.92
C THR A 596 -23.27 -1.99 -10.35
N ASP A 597 -22.49 -2.79 -11.07
CA ASP A 597 -22.05 -4.10 -10.59
C ASP A 597 -21.14 -3.92 -9.35
N THR A 598 -21.60 -4.44 -8.20
CA THR A 598 -20.86 -4.37 -6.94
C THR A 598 -19.86 -5.52 -6.84
N VAL A 599 -18.60 -5.21 -6.53
CA VAL A 599 -17.53 -6.22 -6.40
C VAL A 599 -17.41 -6.79 -4.99
N PHE A 600 -17.95 -6.11 -3.97
CA PHE A 600 -17.87 -6.54 -2.58
C PHE A 600 -18.95 -7.55 -2.17
N ASP A 601 -20.05 -7.66 -2.90
CA ASP A 601 -21.16 -8.54 -2.57
C ASP A 601 -21.00 -9.97 -3.14
N SER A 602 -20.02 -10.18 -4.00
CA SER A 602 -19.77 -11.47 -4.67
C SER A 602 -18.77 -12.38 -3.94
N GLU A 603 -18.19 -11.97 -2.80
CA GLU A 603 -17.21 -12.69 -1.98
C GLU A 603 -17.78 -13.11 -0.62
#